data_dc852c22403c4dba375a92bac10655b4
#
_entry.id   dc852c22403c4dba375a92bac10655b4
#
_cell.length_a   1.000
_cell.length_b   1.000
_cell.length_c   1.000
_cell.angle_alpha   90.00
_cell.angle_beta   90.00
_cell.angle_gamma   90.00
#
_symmetry.space_group_name_H-M   'P 1'
#
loop_
_entity.id
_entity.type
_entity.pdbx_description
1 polymer ?
#
loop_
_entity_poly.entity_id
_entity_poly.type
_entity_poly.pdbx_seq_one_letter_code
_entity_poly.pdbx_strand_id
1 'polypeptide(L)'
;MTKTELLGVYRTSANHIRLTYASLVLWAYPDTTDFFEELYSRMDSIPKPFVDLPTLLRDDRAMRVACEELYESAHRSALNGLFPLTKLYCQETGQLDKLKAQPWFQFWRILRNCFAHDMRFNFNRDEKSLLPVSWSGVTIDISMNGKPLTNGQCSREKLRELFESAQSFITNDVA
;
A
#
# COMPACT_ATOMS: atom_id res chain seq x y z
N MET A 1 -7.28 -9.64 20.04
CA MET A 1 -6.01 -8.94 19.71
C MET A 1 -5.87 -7.72 20.62
N THR A 2 -4.71 -7.50 21.23
CA THR A 2 -4.44 -6.31 22.07
C THR A 2 -4.03 -5.11 21.22
N LYS A 3 -4.13 -3.89 21.79
CA LYS A 3 -3.64 -2.65 21.13
C LYS A 3 -2.14 -2.74 20.80
N THR A 4 -1.35 -3.31 21.72
CA THR A 4 0.10 -3.48 21.52
C THR A 4 0.42 -4.39 20.33
N GLU A 5 -0.32 -5.50 20.19
CA GLU A 5 -0.20 -6.40 19.04
C GLU A 5 -0.57 -5.69 17.74
N LEU A 6 -1.68 -4.95 17.69
CA LEU A 6 -2.09 -4.19 16.53
C LEU A 6 -1.04 -3.13 16.14
N LEU A 7 -0.53 -2.36 17.11
CA LEU A 7 0.56 -1.40 16.88
C LEU A 7 1.84 -2.09 16.41
N GLY A 8 2.10 -3.33 16.85
CA GLY A 8 3.18 -4.16 16.35
C GLY A 8 3.04 -4.45 14.85
N VAL A 9 1.83 -4.79 14.39
CA VAL A 9 1.55 -5.02 12.96
C VAL A 9 1.71 -3.73 12.14
N TYR A 10 1.22 -2.58 12.64
CA TYR A 10 1.45 -1.28 12.00
C TYR A 10 2.94 -0.96 11.87
N ARG A 11 3.72 -1.18 12.93
CA ARG A 11 5.18 -0.97 12.91
C ARG A 11 5.87 -1.88 11.91
N THR A 12 5.49 -3.15 11.83
CA THR A 12 6.04 -4.10 10.85
C THR A 12 5.73 -3.64 9.42
N SER A 13 4.49 -3.21 9.15
CA SER A 13 4.10 -2.68 7.85
C SER A 13 4.86 -1.39 7.51
N ALA A 14 5.04 -0.48 8.48
CA ALA A 14 5.85 0.73 8.29
C ALA A 14 7.32 0.39 7.98
N ASN A 15 7.89 -0.61 8.66
CA ASN A 15 9.26 -1.05 8.39
C ASN A 15 9.39 -1.69 7.00
N HIS A 16 8.40 -2.47 6.57
CA HIS A 16 8.36 -3.00 5.20
C HIS A 16 8.38 -1.86 4.16
N ILE A 17 7.53 -0.85 4.32
CA ILE A 17 7.50 0.34 3.44
C ILE A 17 8.86 1.06 3.46
N ARG A 18 9.48 1.26 4.63
CA ARG A 18 10.79 1.91 4.76
C ARG A 18 11.90 1.13 4.07
N LEU A 19 11.93 -0.21 4.24
CA LEU A 19 12.91 -1.07 3.58
C LEU A 19 12.72 -1.07 2.06
N THR A 20 11.47 -1.10 1.59
CA THR A 20 11.14 -0.94 0.18
C THR A 20 11.69 0.39 -0.36
N TYR A 21 11.45 1.48 0.35
CA TYR A 21 11.99 2.79 -0.04
C TYR A 21 13.52 2.82 -0.05
N ALA A 22 14.17 2.26 0.97
CA ALA A 22 15.62 2.15 1.03
C ALA A 22 16.19 1.32 -0.14
N SER A 23 15.52 0.22 -0.51
CA SER A 23 15.93 -0.59 -1.67
C SER A 23 15.82 0.18 -2.98
N LEU A 24 14.83 1.07 -3.15
CA LEU A 24 14.74 1.93 -4.34
C LEU A 24 15.94 2.87 -4.47
N VAL A 25 16.45 3.40 -3.35
CA VAL A 25 17.67 4.23 -3.35
C VAL A 25 18.89 3.41 -3.77
N LEU A 26 18.99 2.15 -3.31
CA LEU A 26 20.06 1.23 -3.74
C LEU A 26 19.99 0.91 -5.24
N TRP A 27 18.80 0.66 -5.77
CA TRP A 27 18.60 0.41 -7.21
C TRP A 27 18.95 1.62 -8.09
N ALA A 28 18.78 2.83 -7.58
CA ALA A 28 19.17 4.07 -8.28
C ALA A 28 20.68 4.39 -8.18
N TYR A 29 21.44 3.62 -7.41
CA TYR A 29 22.87 3.84 -7.27
C TYR A 29 23.62 3.42 -8.56
N PRO A 30 24.51 4.26 -9.11
CA PRO A 30 25.13 4.02 -10.44
C PRO A 30 25.83 2.67 -10.57
N ASP A 31 26.50 2.24 -9.50
CA ASP A 31 27.34 1.01 -9.54
C ASP A 31 26.53 -0.27 -9.25
N THR A 32 25.20 -0.17 -9.07
CA THR A 32 24.39 -1.35 -8.73
C THR A 32 24.43 -2.41 -9.82
N THR A 33 24.38 -1.99 -11.08
CA THR A 33 24.45 -2.92 -12.23
C THR A 33 25.77 -3.67 -12.23
N ASP A 34 26.90 -2.96 -12.12
CA ASP A 34 28.23 -3.53 -12.10
C ASP A 34 28.43 -4.48 -10.92
N PHE A 35 27.89 -4.11 -9.75
CA PHE A 35 27.91 -4.97 -8.56
C PHE A 35 27.20 -6.32 -8.82
N PHE A 36 26.02 -6.30 -9.43
CA PHE A 36 25.32 -7.56 -9.71
C PHE A 36 25.99 -8.38 -10.81
N GLU A 37 26.59 -7.76 -11.81
CA GLU A 37 27.37 -8.47 -12.83
C GLU A 37 28.61 -9.15 -12.23
N GLU A 38 29.34 -8.43 -11.37
CA GLU A 38 30.47 -9.00 -10.65
C GLU A 38 30.04 -10.14 -9.72
N LEU A 39 28.94 -9.95 -8.97
CA LEU A 39 28.36 -10.98 -8.10
C LEU A 39 28.05 -12.24 -8.90
N TYR A 40 27.37 -12.11 -10.05
CA TYR A 40 26.98 -13.25 -10.88
C TYR A 40 28.15 -13.95 -11.51
N SER A 41 29.23 -13.23 -11.87
CA SER A 41 30.46 -13.86 -12.41
C SER A 41 31.15 -14.77 -11.40
N ARG A 42 30.84 -14.61 -10.10
CA ARG A 42 31.44 -15.42 -9.00
C ARG A 42 30.51 -16.54 -8.51
N MET A 43 29.29 -16.63 -9.03
CA MET A 43 28.33 -17.64 -8.61
C MET A 43 28.37 -18.86 -9.53
N ASP A 44 28.42 -20.07 -8.96
CA ASP A 44 28.35 -21.34 -9.73
C ASP A 44 26.97 -21.51 -10.39
N SER A 45 25.91 -20.93 -9.77
CA SER A 45 24.57 -20.88 -10.35
C SER A 45 23.82 -19.64 -9.89
N ILE A 46 23.14 -18.98 -10.82
CA ILE A 46 22.29 -17.81 -10.53
C ILE A 46 20.86 -18.31 -10.29
N PRO A 47 20.23 -17.97 -9.13
CA PRO A 47 18.83 -18.31 -8.92
C PRO A 47 17.95 -17.73 -10.05
N LYS A 48 17.03 -18.54 -10.58
CA LYS A 48 16.17 -18.16 -11.71
C LYS A 48 15.53 -16.77 -11.62
N PRO A 49 15.03 -16.31 -10.45
CA PRO A 49 14.45 -14.96 -10.33
C PRO A 49 15.43 -13.82 -10.63
N PHE A 50 16.73 -14.08 -10.60
CA PHE A 50 17.77 -13.06 -10.77
C PHE A 50 18.47 -13.09 -12.12
N VAL A 51 18.18 -14.10 -12.97
CA VAL A 51 18.86 -14.28 -14.27
C VAL A 51 18.76 -13.03 -15.15
N ASP A 52 17.58 -12.39 -15.17
CA ASP A 52 17.31 -11.23 -16.03
C ASP A 52 17.54 -9.89 -15.32
N LEU A 53 18.00 -9.89 -14.07
CA LEU A 53 18.18 -8.67 -13.29
C LEU A 53 19.16 -7.67 -13.92
N PRO A 54 20.35 -8.06 -14.43
CA PRO A 54 21.25 -7.12 -15.09
C PRO A 54 20.62 -6.47 -16.32
N THR A 55 19.79 -7.19 -17.07
CA THR A 55 19.06 -6.66 -18.23
C THR A 55 18.03 -5.62 -17.79
N LEU A 56 17.29 -5.90 -16.71
CA LEU A 56 16.34 -4.97 -16.12
C LEU A 56 17.04 -3.69 -15.63
N LEU A 57 18.19 -3.84 -14.93
CA LEU A 57 18.93 -2.70 -14.37
C LEU A 57 19.48 -1.74 -15.43
N ARG A 58 19.71 -2.23 -16.66
CA ARG A 58 20.17 -1.40 -17.80
C ARG A 58 19.03 -0.72 -18.55
N ASP A 59 17.80 -1.12 -18.34
CA ASP A 59 16.61 -0.50 -18.96
C ASP A 59 15.99 0.53 -18.02
N ASP A 60 16.36 1.80 -18.18
CA ASP A 60 15.86 2.92 -17.36
C ASP A 60 14.34 2.99 -17.28
N ARG A 61 13.64 2.64 -18.37
CA ARG A 61 12.17 2.66 -18.39
C ARG A 61 11.59 1.50 -17.59
N ALA A 62 12.08 0.29 -17.82
CA ALA A 62 11.64 -0.89 -17.11
C ALA A 62 11.95 -0.77 -15.61
N MET A 63 13.15 -0.28 -15.26
CA MET A 63 13.55 0.00 -13.88
C MET A 63 12.62 0.99 -13.19
N ARG A 64 12.30 2.10 -13.84
CA ARG A 64 11.40 3.11 -13.26
C ARG A 64 10.03 2.50 -12.96
N VAL A 65 9.45 1.77 -13.92
CA VAL A 65 8.15 1.11 -13.74
C VAL A 65 8.21 0.07 -12.61
N ALA A 66 9.26 -0.74 -12.56
CA ALA A 66 9.45 -1.75 -11.51
C ALA A 66 9.60 -1.11 -10.12
N CYS A 67 10.35 -0.02 -10.01
CA CYS A 67 10.51 0.72 -8.76
C CYS A 67 9.19 1.37 -8.30
N GLU A 68 8.45 1.96 -9.22
CA GLU A 68 7.13 2.54 -8.92
C GLU A 68 6.17 1.47 -8.40
N GLU A 69 6.09 0.35 -9.09
CA GLU A 69 5.21 -0.77 -8.69
C GLU A 69 5.65 -1.40 -7.35
N LEU A 70 6.95 -1.53 -7.12
CA LEU A 70 7.48 -2.06 -5.85
C LEU A 70 7.05 -1.17 -4.65
N TYR A 71 7.17 0.14 -4.79
CA TYR A 71 6.77 1.09 -3.76
C TYR A 71 5.25 1.08 -3.52
N GLU A 72 4.48 1.15 -4.60
CA GLU A 72 3.02 1.15 -4.50
C GLU A 72 2.48 -0.16 -3.95
N SER A 73 3.04 -1.31 -4.35
CA SER A 73 2.62 -2.62 -3.86
C SER A 73 2.86 -2.79 -2.36
N ALA A 74 3.95 -2.22 -1.81
CA ALA A 74 4.21 -2.24 -0.38
C ALA A 74 3.11 -1.49 0.41
N HIS A 75 2.69 -0.32 -0.06
CA HIS A 75 1.61 0.45 0.56
C HIS A 75 0.25 -0.23 0.40
N ARG A 76 -0.08 -0.72 -0.80
CA ARG A 76 -1.33 -1.45 -1.05
C ARG A 76 -1.43 -2.68 -0.17
N SER A 77 -0.35 -3.45 -0.06
CA SER A 77 -0.30 -4.63 0.80
C SER A 77 -0.52 -4.28 2.27
N ALA A 78 0.16 -3.24 2.77
CA ALA A 78 -0.01 -2.76 4.13
C ALA A 78 -1.47 -2.33 4.40
N LEU A 79 -2.03 -1.46 3.56
CA LEU A 79 -3.39 -0.94 3.72
C LEU A 79 -4.45 -2.04 3.60
N ASN A 80 -4.26 -2.99 2.68
CA ASN A 80 -5.17 -4.12 2.52
C ASN A 80 -5.18 -5.04 3.75
N GLY A 81 -4.01 -5.32 4.33
CA GLY A 81 -3.87 -6.15 5.52
C GLY A 81 -4.31 -5.47 6.82
N LEU A 82 -4.02 -4.18 6.97
CA LEU A 82 -4.33 -3.43 8.20
C LEU A 82 -5.82 -3.11 8.36
N PHE A 83 -6.57 -2.88 7.29
CA PHE A 83 -7.98 -2.54 7.37
C PHE A 83 -8.82 -3.56 8.16
N PRO A 84 -8.81 -4.86 7.83
CA PRO A 84 -9.59 -5.85 8.56
C PRO A 84 -9.14 -5.99 10.01
N LEU A 85 -7.84 -5.90 10.31
CA LEU A 85 -7.31 -5.99 11.67
C LEU A 85 -7.73 -4.79 12.52
N THR A 86 -7.63 -3.59 11.98
CA THR A 86 -8.10 -2.36 12.63
C THR A 86 -9.59 -2.42 12.93
N LYS A 87 -10.38 -2.85 11.94
CA LYS A 87 -11.83 -3.00 12.11
C LYS A 87 -12.18 -4.04 13.17
N LEU A 88 -11.53 -5.21 13.13
CA LEU A 88 -11.75 -6.29 14.11
C LEU A 88 -11.42 -5.82 15.52
N TYR A 89 -10.25 -5.19 15.72
CA TYR A 89 -9.86 -4.64 17.01
C TYR A 89 -10.88 -3.65 17.55
N CYS A 90 -11.30 -2.68 16.74
CA CYS A 90 -12.32 -1.71 17.16
C CYS A 90 -13.69 -2.36 17.43
N GLN A 91 -14.03 -3.43 16.76
CA GLN A 91 -15.25 -4.19 16.99
C GLN A 91 -15.19 -4.94 18.33
N GLU A 92 -14.08 -5.64 18.61
CA GLU A 92 -13.89 -6.40 19.85
C GLU A 92 -13.81 -5.48 21.09
N THR A 93 -13.32 -4.25 20.92
CA THR A 93 -13.19 -3.26 22.00
C THR A 93 -14.36 -2.27 22.10
N GLY A 94 -15.43 -2.46 21.33
CA GLY A 94 -16.60 -1.57 21.33
C GLY A 94 -16.34 -0.18 20.74
N GLN A 95 -15.27 -0.01 19.95
CA GLN A 95 -14.85 1.29 19.40
C GLN A 95 -15.11 1.42 17.89
N LEU A 96 -15.91 0.52 17.32
CA LEU A 96 -16.19 0.48 15.89
C LEU A 96 -16.82 1.79 15.37
N ASP A 97 -17.65 2.45 16.17
CA ASP A 97 -18.30 3.70 15.76
C ASP A 97 -17.31 4.86 15.73
N LYS A 98 -16.32 4.88 16.63
CA LYS A 98 -15.20 5.84 16.53
C LYS A 98 -14.40 5.65 15.23
N LEU A 99 -14.16 4.40 14.82
CA LEU A 99 -13.48 4.10 13.57
C LEU A 99 -14.31 4.54 12.36
N LYS A 100 -15.60 4.22 12.34
CA LYS A 100 -16.52 4.59 11.26
C LYS A 100 -16.70 6.10 11.12
N ALA A 101 -16.56 6.85 12.21
CA ALA A 101 -16.63 8.31 12.23
C ALA A 101 -15.37 8.97 11.65
N GLN A 102 -14.28 8.23 11.42
CA GLN A 102 -13.08 8.79 10.83
C GLN A 102 -13.35 9.21 9.36
N PRO A 103 -12.92 10.41 8.95
CA PRO A 103 -13.20 10.94 7.61
C PRO A 103 -12.60 10.08 6.48
N TRP A 104 -11.54 9.34 6.77
CA TRP A 104 -10.84 8.45 5.84
C TRP A 104 -11.40 7.02 5.82
N PHE A 105 -12.29 6.64 6.75
CA PHE A 105 -12.71 5.24 6.89
C PHE A 105 -13.38 4.67 5.64
N GLN A 106 -14.39 5.39 5.09
CA GLN A 106 -15.09 4.93 3.90
C GLN A 106 -14.21 4.96 2.65
N PHE A 107 -13.33 5.96 2.57
CA PHE A 107 -12.33 6.05 1.51
C PHE A 107 -11.40 4.85 1.54
N TRP A 108 -10.83 4.51 2.71
CA TRP A 108 -9.99 3.32 2.90
C TRP A 108 -10.72 2.04 2.55
N ARG A 109 -11.97 1.88 3.00
CA ARG A 109 -12.80 0.72 2.68
C ARG A 109 -12.94 0.50 1.18
N ILE A 110 -13.22 1.54 0.42
CA ILE A 110 -13.37 1.48 -1.04
C ILE A 110 -12.02 1.14 -1.70
N LEU A 111 -10.93 1.82 -1.32
CA LEU A 111 -9.61 1.52 -1.87
C LEU A 111 -9.19 0.07 -1.60
N ARG A 112 -9.41 -0.41 -0.37
CA ARG A 112 -9.11 -1.80 -0.02
C ARG A 112 -9.87 -2.78 -0.91
N ASN A 113 -11.12 -2.50 -1.23
CA ASN A 113 -11.89 -3.34 -2.15
C ASN A 113 -11.32 -3.27 -3.58
N CYS A 114 -10.91 -2.11 -4.05
CA CYS A 114 -10.21 -2.00 -5.34
C CYS A 114 -8.91 -2.83 -5.36
N PHE A 115 -8.10 -2.78 -4.29
CA PHE A 115 -6.87 -3.58 -4.19
C PHE A 115 -7.12 -5.09 -4.21
N ALA A 116 -8.28 -5.54 -3.73
CA ALA A 116 -8.69 -6.94 -3.73
C ALA A 116 -9.35 -7.40 -5.05
N HIS A 117 -9.72 -6.48 -5.95
CA HIS A 117 -10.46 -6.74 -7.19
C HIS A 117 -9.84 -6.05 -8.41
N ASP A 118 -8.67 -6.54 -8.83
CA ASP A 118 -8.00 -6.15 -10.08
C ASP A 118 -7.78 -4.63 -10.25
N MET A 119 -7.59 -3.90 -9.15
CA MET A 119 -7.40 -2.45 -9.15
C MET A 119 -8.55 -1.69 -9.84
N ARG A 120 -9.78 -2.17 -9.67
CA ARG A 120 -10.98 -1.56 -10.25
C ARG A 120 -12.02 -1.23 -9.18
N PHE A 121 -12.75 -0.15 -9.40
CA PHE A 121 -13.92 0.16 -8.59
C PHE A 121 -15.05 -0.81 -8.90
N ASN A 122 -15.43 -1.60 -7.93
CA ASN A 122 -16.58 -2.51 -8.03
C ASN A 122 -17.47 -2.30 -6.80
N PHE A 123 -18.35 -1.30 -6.89
CA PHE A 123 -19.18 -0.91 -5.76
C PHE A 123 -20.32 -1.90 -5.54
N ASN A 124 -20.36 -2.47 -4.35
CA ASN A 124 -21.53 -3.22 -3.90
C ASN A 124 -22.70 -2.28 -3.54
N ARG A 125 -23.85 -2.84 -3.16
CA ARG A 125 -25.06 -2.06 -2.84
C ARG A 125 -24.84 -1.07 -1.71
N ASP A 126 -24.14 -1.48 -0.65
CA ASP A 126 -23.91 -0.65 0.54
C ASP A 126 -22.93 0.49 0.22
N GLU A 127 -21.92 0.23 -0.59
CA GLU A 127 -20.98 1.25 -1.03
C GLU A 127 -21.65 2.29 -1.93
N LYS A 128 -22.52 1.87 -2.83
CA LYS A 128 -23.28 2.79 -3.69
C LYS A 128 -24.13 3.78 -2.89
N SER A 129 -24.67 3.36 -1.73
CA SER A 129 -25.46 4.23 -0.87
C SER A 129 -24.64 5.27 -0.09
N LEU A 130 -23.32 5.08 -0.01
CA LEU A 130 -22.40 5.97 0.70
C LEU A 130 -21.74 7.00 -0.20
N LEU A 131 -21.84 6.82 -1.54
CA LEU A 131 -21.23 7.73 -2.50
C LEU A 131 -22.01 9.03 -2.63
N PRO A 132 -21.33 10.16 -2.88
CA PRO A 132 -19.88 10.30 -3.05
C PRO A 132 -19.12 10.25 -1.72
N VAL A 133 -17.91 9.67 -1.75
CA VAL A 133 -16.97 9.67 -0.61
C VAL A 133 -15.80 10.58 -0.95
N SER A 134 -15.52 11.54 -0.08
CA SER A 134 -14.42 12.48 -0.27
C SER A 134 -13.46 12.44 0.91
N TRP A 135 -12.17 12.40 0.62
CA TRP A 135 -11.11 12.52 1.61
C TRP A 135 -9.83 13.09 0.98
N SER A 136 -9.17 13.98 1.69
CA SER A 136 -7.88 14.58 1.31
C SER A 136 -7.84 15.09 -0.15
N GLY A 137 -8.92 15.80 -0.56
CA GLY A 137 -9.03 16.39 -1.91
C GLY A 137 -9.37 15.40 -3.03
N VAL A 138 -9.61 14.13 -2.70
CA VAL A 138 -10.05 13.11 -3.66
C VAL A 138 -11.52 12.77 -3.41
N THR A 139 -12.31 12.73 -4.47
CA THR A 139 -13.72 12.29 -4.42
C THR A 139 -13.90 11.03 -5.25
N ILE A 140 -14.49 10.03 -4.65
CA ILE A 140 -14.92 8.78 -5.32
C ILE A 140 -16.45 8.87 -5.47
N ASP A 141 -16.93 8.74 -6.68
CA ASP A 141 -18.35 8.80 -7.01
C ASP A 141 -18.82 7.60 -7.84
N ILE A 142 -20.13 7.50 -8.04
CA ILE A 142 -20.75 6.35 -8.72
C ILE A 142 -20.30 6.19 -10.18
N SER A 143 -19.86 7.26 -10.85
CA SER A 143 -19.40 7.19 -12.24
C SER A 143 -18.09 6.42 -12.40
N MET A 144 -17.39 6.15 -11.30
CA MET A 144 -16.16 5.37 -11.27
C MET A 144 -16.41 3.85 -11.28
N ASN A 145 -17.65 3.41 -11.09
CA ASN A 145 -17.97 1.98 -11.06
C ASN A 145 -17.50 1.26 -12.34
N GLY A 146 -16.74 0.17 -12.18
CA GLY A 146 -16.12 -0.58 -13.27
C GLY A 146 -14.85 0.04 -13.87
N LYS A 147 -14.49 1.28 -13.50
CA LYS A 147 -13.27 1.94 -13.99
C LYS A 147 -12.03 1.51 -13.19
N PRO A 148 -10.84 1.54 -13.80
CA PRO A 148 -9.61 1.27 -13.08
C PRO A 148 -9.35 2.36 -12.01
N LEU A 149 -8.73 1.95 -10.92
CA LEU A 149 -8.14 2.86 -9.95
C LEU A 149 -6.92 3.53 -10.60
N THR A 150 -6.84 4.85 -10.53
CA THR A 150 -5.76 5.64 -11.14
C THR A 150 -4.95 6.36 -10.06
N ASN A 151 -3.76 6.88 -10.44
CA ASN A 151 -2.93 7.69 -9.56
C ASN A 151 -3.66 8.96 -9.06
N GLY A 152 -4.67 9.44 -9.77
CA GLY A 152 -5.50 10.57 -9.32
C GLY A 152 -6.26 10.27 -8.03
N GLN A 153 -6.74 9.03 -7.85
CA GLN A 153 -7.43 8.60 -6.63
C GLN A 153 -6.49 7.98 -5.59
N CYS A 154 -5.34 7.44 -6.01
CA CYS A 154 -4.47 6.63 -5.17
C CYS A 154 -2.99 6.94 -5.44
N SER A 155 -2.60 8.23 -5.33
CA SER A 155 -1.19 8.61 -5.43
C SER A 155 -0.38 8.11 -4.23
N ARG A 156 0.94 8.10 -4.37
CA ARG A 156 1.87 7.72 -3.29
C ARG A 156 1.64 8.52 -2.02
N GLU A 157 1.43 9.83 -2.16
CA GLU A 157 1.14 10.71 -1.03
C GLU A 157 -0.16 10.31 -0.34
N LYS A 158 -1.20 9.96 -1.10
CA LYS A 158 -2.50 9.55 -0.55
C LYS A 158 -2.41 8.22 0.18
N LEU A 159 -1.68 7.25 -0.35
CA LEU A 159 -1.45 5.98 0.34
C LEU A 159 -0.70 6.17 1.66
N ARG A 160 0.34 7.02 1.66
CA ARG A 160 1.09 7.36 2.87
C ARG A 160 0.21 8.09 3.88
N GLU A 161 -0.50 9.13 3.45
CA GLU A 161 -1.39 9.92 4.31
C GLU A 161 -2.48 9.05 4.96
N LEU A 162 -3.04 8.10 4.20
CA LEU A 162 -4.03 7.15 4.70
C LEU A 162 -3.43 6.21 5.75
N PHE A 163 -2.24 5.68 5.49
CA PHE A 163 -1.52 4.82 6.44
C PHE A 163 -1.22 5.58 7.74
N GLU A 164 -0.68 6.80 7.65
CA GLU A 164 -0.35 7.65 8.79
C GLU A 164 -1.60 8.03 9.60
N SER A 165 -2.71 8.36 8.92
CA SER A 165 -3.99 8.66 9.58
C SER A 165 -4.53 7.48 10.35
N ALA A 166 -4.50 6.28 9.75
CA ALA A 166 -4.95 5.07 10.42
C ALA A 166 -4.05 4.70 11.61
N GLN A 167 -2.74 4.83 11.48
CA GLN A 167 -1.79 4.59 12.57
C GLN A 167 -1.99 5.59 13.72
N SER A 168 -2.17 6.87 13.39
CA SER A 168 -2.43 7.93 14.39
C SER A 168 -3.71 7.64 15.18
N PHE A 169 -4.77 7.24 14.50
CA PHE A 169 -6.03 6.86 15.13
C PHE A 169 -5.83 5.72 16.15
N ILE A 170 -5.13 4.64 15.77
CA ILE A 170 -4.86 3.53 16.70
C ILE A 170 -3.98 3.99 17.87
N THR A 171 -3.02 4.86 17.62
CA THR A 171 -2.10 5.32 18.67
C THR A 171 -2.82 6.21 19.70
N ASN A 172 -3.64 7.15 19.23
CA ASN A 172 -4.12 8.28 20.02
C ASN A 172 -5.60 8.20 20.41
N ASP A 173 -6.46 7.62 19.57
CA ASP A 173 -7.91 7.76 19.71
C ASP A 173 -8.61 6.50 20.25
N VAL A 174 -7.97 5.34 20.16
CA VAL A 174 -8.53 4.08 20.70
C VAL A 174 -7.82 3.62 21.96
N ALA A 175 -8.57 2.94 22.82
CA ALA A 175 -8.07 2.42 24.11
C ALA A 175 -7.26 1.15 23.91
#